data_3534dae19b929d6e6d8fd9a787ed9651
#
_entry.id   3534dae19b929d6e6d8fd9a787ed9651
#
_cell.length_a   1.000
_cell.length_b   1.000
_cell.length_c   1.000
_cell.angle_alpha   90.00
_cell.angle_beta   90.00
_cell.angle_gamma   90.00
#
_symmetry.space_group_name_H-M   'P 1'
#
loop_
_entity.id
_entity.type
_entity.pdbx_description
1 polymer ?
#
loop_
_entity_poly.entity_id
_entity_poly.type
_entity_poly.pdbx_seq_one_letter_code
_entity_poly.pdbx_strand_id
1 'polypeptide(L)'
;GGNFVSNFFWEDSVGPVEERPARLELAWRSLEENKIGLNEFAKWTDKVNSNMMMAVNLGTRGIADACNLLEYCNHPSGTKYSDLRIKHGVKNPHNIKVWCLGNEMDGPWQLGHKTMEEYGRLAEETAKAMKLIDPSIELVSCGSSALDMPTFPKWESTTLENTYDYVDYVSMHQYYGNRDDDTADFLACSDDMDEFIRTVIATCDYVKAKKRGKKDINISFDEWNVWFHSNAADDDITQNHPWQVAPPMLEDIYTFEDALLVGLMLITLLKHADRVKIACMAQLVNVIAPIMTDQGGGAAWKQTIFYPFLHASKYGRGVALMPLVQTTKHDTAKHENVTDVESVAVYNEEKEELTIFAVNRTLEDDIELTTDLRGMEGFHLVEHIVMEESDLKLVNSSYEEKVVPKTVNRSKMDGGIMTTLLGKASWNVIRLSK
;
A
#
# COMPACT_ATOMS: atom_id res chain seq x y z
N GLY A 1 1.03 11.00 6.26
CA GLY A 1 0.03 9.93 6.43
C GLY A 1 0.21 9.18 7.73
N GLY A 2 -0.48 8.04 7.85
CA GLY A 2 -0.48 7.22 9.04
C GLY A 2 -1.11 7.91 10.26
N ASN A 3 -1.06 7.24 11.41
CA ASN A 3 -1.63 7.77 12.67
C ASN A 3 -1.01 9.11 13.09
N PHE A 4 0.21 9.35 12.67
CA PHE A 4 0.96 10.59 12.88
C PHE A 4 0.20 11.83 12.40
N VAL A 5 -0.56 11.75 11.28
CA VAL A 5 -1.21 12.94 10.67
C VAL A 5 -2.20 13.63 11.60
N SER A 6 -2.89 12.88 12.47
CA SER A 6 -3.94 13.45 13.32
C SER A 6 -3.43 14.33 14.48
N ASN A 7 -2.12 14.36 14.71
CA ASN A 7 -1.47 15.29 15.65
C ASN A 7 -0.41 16.16 14.99
N PHE A 8 -0.27 16.08 13.68
CA PHE A 8 0.76 16.78 12.94
C PHE A 8 0.39 18.24 12.65
N PHE A 9 1.32 19.14 12.92
CA PHE A 9 1.26 20.57 12.63
C PHE A 9 2.25 20.85 11.49
N TRP A 10 1.78 20.86 10.28
CA TRP A 10 2.62 20.95 9.10
C TRP A 10 3.52 22.20 9.07
N GLU A 11 3.07 23.29 9.70
CA GLU A 11 3.82 24.54 9.79
C GLU A 11 5.15 24.38 10.54
N ASP A 12 5.21 23.44 11.48
CA ASP A 12 6.42 23.15 12.26
C ASP A 12 7.46 22.35 11.48
N SER A 13 7.05 21.75 10.35
CA SER A 13 7.91 20.93 9.51
C SER A 13 8.48 21.65 8.29
N VAL A 14 8.26 22.96 8.17
CA VAL A 14 8.72 23.78 7.05
C VAL A 14 9.56 24.97 7.54
N GLY A 15 10.32 25.60 6.64
CA GLY A 15 11.26 26.65 7.00
C GLY A 15 12.62 26.11 7.47
N PRO A 16 13.49 26.96 8.05
CA PRO A 16 14.81 26.57 8.52
C PRO A 16 14.74 25.47 9.58
N VAL A 17 15.52 24.41 9.43
CA VAL A 17 15.47 23.23 10.31
C VAL A 17 15.78 23.59 11.76
N GLU A 18 16.71 24.52 11.98
CA GLU A 18 17.14 25.01 13.30
C GLU A 18 16.06 25.82 14.05
N GLU A 19 15.03 26.29 13.35
CA GLU A 19 13.91 27.05 13.92
C GLU A 19 12.69 26.16 14.22
N ARG A 20 12.71 24.88 13.79
CA ARG A 20 11.57 23.96 13.94
C ARG A 20 11.46 23.45 15.38
N PRO A 21 10.26 23.49 15.98
CA PRO A 21 10.06 23.00 17.34
C PRO A 21 10.06 21.48 17.39
N ALA A 22 10.57 20.90 18.49
CA ALA A 22 10.26 19.52 18.82
C ALA A 22 8.87 19.43 19.45
N ARG A 23 8.14 18.34 19.13
CA ARG A 23 6.79 18.07 19.63
C ARG A 23 6.64 16.66 20.16
N LEU A 24 5.72 16.48 21.10
CA LEU A 24 5.25 15.17 21.46
C LEU A 24 4.40 14.60 20.32
N GLU A 25 4.80 13.49 19.78
CA GLU A 25 4.03 12.71 18.84
C GLU A 25 3.16 11.70 19.64
N LEU A 26 1.84 11.88 19.61
CA LEU A 26 0.93 11.21 20.54
C LEU A 26 0.50 9.82 20.10
N ALA A 27 0.57 9.52 18.81
CA ALA A 27 0.16 8.21 18.31
C ALA A 27 1.14 7.11 18.74
N TRP A 28 2.44 7.37 18.56
CA TRP A 28 3.52 6.41 18.89
C TRP A 28 4.31 6.80 20.13
N ARG A 29 3.87 7.85 20.83
CA ARG A 29 4.50 8.36 22.08
C ARG A 29 6.00 8.62 21.93
N SER A 30 6.38 9.20 20.78
CA SER A 30 7.75 9.58 20.43
C SER A 30 7.97 11.09 20.50
N LEU A 31 9.22 11.52 20.37
CA LEU A 31 9.57 12.95 20.24
C LEU A 31 9.88 13.25 18.78
N GLU A 32 9.02 14.04 18.15
CA GLU A 32 9.21 14.50 16.77
C GLU A 32 10.02 15.80 16.76
N GLU A 33 11.20 15.76 16.14
CA GLU A 33 12.09 16.91 16.02
C GLU A 33 11.83 17.76 14.75
N ASN A 34 10.94 17.33 13.88
CA ASN A 34 10.62 17.99 12.61
C ASN A 34 11.82 18.22 11.67
N LYS A 35 12.89 17.42 11.80
CA LYS A 35 14.11 17.58 10.98
C LYS A 35 13.87 17.27 9.51
N ILE A 36 12.95 16.39 9.22
CA ILE A 36 12.47 16.08 7.86
C ILE A 36 10.99 16.45 7.79
N GLY A 37 10.65 17.32 6.85
CA GLY A 37 9.28 17.76 6.67
C GLY A 37 8.87 17.76 5.20
N LEU A 38 7.81 18.52 4.91
CA LEU A 38 7.19 18.55 3.59
C LEU A 38 8.19 18.86 2.45
N ASN A 39 9.02 19.90 2.63
CA ASN A 39 9.93 20.33 1.57
C ASN A 39 11.09 19.36 1.34
N GLU A 40 11.60 18.72 2.38
CA GLU A 40 12.61 17.68 2.29
C GLU A 40 12.04 16.41 1.62
N PHE A 41 10.82 16.03 2.00
CA PHE A 41 10.13 14.89 1.40
C PHE A 41 9.84 15.12 -0.09
N ALA A 42 9.40 16.33 -0.47
CA ALA A 42 9.21 16.70 -1.88
C ALA A 42 10.51 16.60 -2.69
N LYS A 43 11.64 17.07 -2.15
CA LYS A 43 12.94 16.90 -2.81
C LYS A 43 13.36 15.45 -2.96
N TRP A 44 12.99 14.62 -1.98
CA TRP A 44 13.28 13.18 -2.05
C TRP A 44 12.43 12.49 -3.13
N THR A 45 11.12 12.77 -3.19
CA THR A 45 10.22 12.20 -4.21
C THR A 45 10.66 12.59 -5.63
N ASP A 46 11.09 13.83 -5.84
CA ASP A 46 11.68 14.28 -7.11
C ASP A 46 12.92 13.44 -7.50
N LYS A 47 13.81 13.18 -6.54
CA LYS A 47 15.04 12.38 -6.80
C LYS A 47 14.76 10.93 -7.18
N VAL A 48 13.73 10.32 -6.60
CA VAL A 48 13.35 8.94 -6.89
C VAL A 48 12.32 8.83 -8.02
N ASN A 49 11.97 9.96 -8.64
CA ASN A 49 10.97 10.06 -9.71
C ASN A 49 9.62 9.45 -9.29
N SER A 50 9.15 9.85 -8.11
CA SER A 50 7.86 9.44 -7.55
C SER A 50 6.96 10.63 -7.32
N ASN A 51 5.64 10.44 -7.40
CA ASN A 51 4.66 11.45 -7.05
C ASN A 51 4.39 11.42 -5.54
N MET A 52 4.03 12.58 -4.99
CA MET A 52 3.65 12.73 -3.60
C MET A 52 2.13 12.63 -3.44
N MET A 53 1.69 11.86 -2.45
CA MET A 53 0.34 11.81 -1.93
C MET A 53 0.37 12.40 -0.51
N MET A 54 -0.53 13.33 -0.20
CA MET A 54 -0.52 14.08 1.05
C MET A 54 -1.80 13.84 1.84
N ALA A 55 -1.69 13.64 3.15
CA ALA A 55 -2.83 13.59 4.05
C ALA A 55 -2.97 14.90 4.85
N VAL A 56 -4.21 15.35 5.07
CA VAL A 56 -4.52 16.50 5.92
C VAL A 56 -4.98 16.06 7.30
N ASN A 57 -4.67 16.83 8.34
CA ASN A 57 -5.08 16.54 9.71
C ASN A 57 -6.57 16.87 9.91
N LEU A 58 -7.43 15.86 9.91
CA LEU A 58 -8.84 15.97 10.28
C LEU A 58 -9.16 15.40 11.68
N GLY A 59 -8.13 14.96 12.41
CA GLY A 59 -8.25 14.53 13.80
C GLY A 59 -8.35 15.72 14.77
N THR A 60 -7.25 16.44 14.92
CA THR A 60 -7.14 17.58 15.86
C THR A 60 -7.26 18.95 15.17
N ARG A 61 -7.27 19.00 13.84
CA ARG A 61 -7.45 20.21 13.04
C ARG A 61 -8.66 20.07 12.11
N GLY A 62 -8.76 20.81 11.02
CA GLY A 62 -9.93 20.77 10.18
C GLY A 62 -9.80 21.59 8.90
N ILE A 63 -10.94 22.08 8.37
CA ILE A 63 -11.09 22.68 7.04
C ILE A 63 -10.05 23.78 6.76
N ALA A 64 -9.91 24.73 7.68
CA ALA A 64 -9.00 25.86 7.46
C ALA A 64 -7.53 25.43 7.36
N ASP A 65 -7.15 24.44 8.16
CA ASP A 65 -5.80 23.89 8.16
C ASP A 65 -5.48 23.14 6.85
N ALA A 66 -6.40 22.29 6.41
CA ALA A 66 -6.30 21.60 5.12
C ALA A 66 -6.16 22.58 3.95
N CYS A 67 -6.96 23.64 3.95
CA CYS A 67 -6.88 24.72 2.96
C CYS A 67 -5.53 25.46 3.00
N ASN A 68 -5.02 25.76 4.20
CA ASN A 68 -3.74 26.43 4.36
C ASN A 68 -2.56 25.57 3.85
N LEU A 69 -2.58 24.27 4.14
CA LEU A 69 -1.57 23.34 3.63
C LEU A 69 -1.64 23.22 2.10
N LEU A 70 -2.85 23.10 1.53
CA LEU A 70 -3.02 23.07 0.08
C LEU A 70 -2.54 24.37 -0.59
N GLU A 71 -2.87 25.53 -0.02
CA GLU A 71 -2.38 26.83 -0.49
C GLU A 71 -0.85 26.88 -0.49
N TYR A 72 -0.22 26.44 0.62
CA TYR A 72 1.23 26.35 0.71
C TYR A 72 1.82 25.49 -0.40
N CYS A 73 1.24 24.32 -0.64
CA CYS A 73 1.76 23.35 -1.60
C CYS A 73 1.51 23.75 -3.06
N ASN A 74 0.30 24.19 -3.39
CA ASN A 74 -0.15 24.22 -4.78
C ASN A 74 -0.40 25.64 -5.33
N HIS A 75 -0.65 26.65 -4.47
CA HIS A 75 -0.94 27.98 -4.98
C HIS A 75 0.35 28.67 -5.48
N PRO A 76 0.33 29.35 -6.66
CA PRO A 76 1.55 29.89 -7.26
C PRO A 76 2.26 30.93 -6.39
N SER A 77 1.60 32.04 -6.05
CA SER A 77 2.16 33.16 -5.26
C SER A 77 1.09 34.18 -4.97
N GLY A 78 1.44 35.20 -4.15
CA GLY A 78 0.59 36.36 -3.88
C GLY A 78 -0.41 36.16 -2.75
N THR A 79 -0.29 35.06 -2.01
CA THR A 79 -1.12 34.76 -0.84
C THR A 79 -0.24 34.39 0.35
N LYS A 80 -0.82 34.40 1.56
CA LYS A 80 -0.06 34.19 2.80
C LYS A 80 0.83 32.92 2.77
N TYR A 81 0.28 31.79 2.40
CA TYR A 81 1.00 30.51 2.51
C TYR A 81 1.81 30.20 1.24
N SER A 82 1.37 30.64 0.06
CA SER A 82 2.20 30.52 -1.15
C SER A 82 3.47 31.38 -1.05
N ASP A 83 3.36 32.60 -0.52
CA ASP A 83 4.52 33.46 -0.30
C ASP A 83 5.41 32.97 0.84
N LEU A 84 4.83 32.28 1.85
CA LEU A 84 5.60 31.60 2.90
C LEU A 84 6.44 30.46 2.32
N ARG A 85 5.87 29.64 1.40
CA ARG A 85 6.64 28.61 0.67
C ARG A 85 7.83 29.20 -0.06
N ILE A 86 7.61 30.31 -0.78
CA ILE A 86 8.66 31.00 -1.51
C ILE A 86 9.74 31.54 -0.54
N LYS A 87 9.35 32.12 0.59
CA LYS A 87 10.27 32.54 1.65
C LYS A 87 11.10 31.39 2.20
N HIS A 88 10.53 30.18 2.29
CA HIS A 88 11.23 28.96 2.69
C HIS A 88 12.14 28.39 1.59
N GLY A 89 12.34 29.11 0.48
CA GLY A 89 13.25 28.73 -0.61
C GLY A 89 12.65 27.83 -1.68
N VAL A 90 11.35 27.55 -1.62
CA VAL A 90 10.65 26.73 -2.63
C VAL A 90 9.85 27.65 -3.55
N LYS A 91 10.45 28.04 -4.66
CA LYS A 91 9.86 29.01 -5.59
C LYS A 91 8.59 28.50 -6.28
N ASN A 92 8.66 27.28 -6.82
CA ASN A 92 7.56 26.69 -7.57
C ASN A 92 6.59 25.94 -6.64
N PRO A 93 5.30 25.84 -6.98
CA PRO A 93 4.38 24.94 -6.28
C PRO A 93 4.84 23.49 -6.37
N HIS A 94 4.55 22.70 -5.34
CA HIS A 94 4.78 21.25 -5.34
C HIS A 94 3.84 20.51 -6.30
N ASN A 95 2.68 21.10 -6.63
CA ASN A 95 1.67 20.52 -7.51
C ASN A 95 1.21 19.12 -7.09
N ILE A 96 1.01 18.91 -5.80
CA ILE A 96 0.53 17.65 -5.26
C ILE A 96 -0.89 17.39 -5.77
N LYS A 97 -1.12 16.25 -6.38
CA LYS A 97 -2.39 15.93 -7.03
C LYS A 97 -3.35 15.15 -6.14
N VAL A 98 -2.85 14.22 -5.34
CA VAL A 98 -3.66 13.31 -4.52
C VAL A 98 -3.58 13.72 -3.05
N TRP A 99 -4.76 13.87 -2.43
CA TRP A 99 -4.90 14.32 -1.05
C TRP A 99 -5.86 13.43 -0.26
N CYS A 100 -5.39 12.90 0.87
CA CYS A 100 -6.20 12.12 1.80
C CYS A 100 -6.87 13.02 2.85
N LEU A 101 -8.16 12.85 3.04
CA LEU A 101 -8.97 13.59 4.00
C LEU A 101 -8.88 12.94 5.40
N GLY A 102 -7.70 12.98 6.00
CA GLY A 102 -7.39 12.32 7.26
C GLY A 102 -6.71 10.97 7.08
N ASN A 103 -6.66 10.19 8.15
CA ASN A 103 -6.14 8.82 8.21
C ASN A 103 -6.90 8.04 9.27
N GLU A 104 -7.40 6.84 8.94
CA GLU A 104 -8.04 5.89 9.88
C GLU A 104 -9.05 6.53 10.83
N MET A 105 -9.91 7.41 10.31
CA MET A 105 -10.78 8.22 11.15
C MET A 105 -11.90 7.41 11.85
N ASP A 106 -12.07 6.16 11.48
CA ASP A 106 -12.95 5.16 12.11
C ASP A 106 -12.29 4.44 13.31
N GLY A 107 -10.95 4.43 13.37
CA GLY A 107 -10.17 3.69 14.36
C GLY A 107 -10.15 4.35 15.74
N PRO A 108 -10.49 3.64 16.82
CA PRO A 108 -10.48 4.21 18.18
C PRO A 108 -9.08 4.57 18.68
N TRP A 109 -8.03 4.05 18.05
CA TRP A 109 -6.63 4.40 18.30
C TRP A 109 -6.22 5.74 17.68
N GLN A 110 -6.95 6.20 16.64
CA GLN A 110 -6.63 7.42 15.92
C GLN A 110 -7.00 8.65 16.76
N LEU A 111 -6.07 9.56 16.95
CA LEU A 111 -6.33 10.78 17.70
C LEU A 111 -7.40 11.62 17.00
N GLY A 112 -8.49 11.91 17.73
CA GLY A 112 -9.62 12.64 17.19
C GLY A 112 -10.48 11.82 16.21
N HIS A 113 -10.48 10.47 16.34
CA HIS A 113 -11.39 9.60 15.58
C HIS A 113 -12.84 10.07 15.70
N LYS A 114 -13.67 9.67 14.77
CA LYS A 114 -15.05 10.20 14.63
C LYS A 114 -16.05 9.08 14.38
N THR A 115 -17.31 9.37 14.63
CA THR A 115 -18.39 8.57 14.04
C THR A 115 -18.43 8.78 12.52
N MET A 116 -19.03 7.85 11.80
CA MET A 116 -19.16 7.93 10.35
C MET A 116 -19.88 9.18 9.86
N GLU A 117 -20.86 9.66 10.66
CA GLU A 117 -21.63 10.88 10.37
C GLU A 117 -20.79 12.14 10.58
N GLU A 118 -20.03 12.21 11.69
CA GLU A 118 -19.14 13.34 11.99
C GLU A 118 -18.02 13.42 10.96
N TYR A 119 -17.40 12.29 10.63
CA TYR A 119 -16.33 12.26 9.63
C TYR A 119 -16.88 12.60 8.24
N GLY A 120 -17.96 11.96 7.80
CA GLY A 120 -18.55 12.21 6.48
C GLY A 120 -18.87 13.69 6.27
N ARG A 121 -19.43 14.35 7.29
CA ARG A 121 -19.76 15.78 7.21
C ARG A 121 -18.50 16.68 7.20
N LEU A 122 -17.51 16.37 8.01
CA LEU A 122 -16.24 17.13 8.04
C LEU A 122 -15.47 16.94 6.71
N ALA A 123 -15.38 15.71 6.20
CA ALA A 123 -14.69 15.40 4.96
C ALA A 123 -15.35 16.08 3.75
N GLU A 124 -16.70 16.09 3.69
CA GLU A 124 -17.44 16.79 2.64
C GLU A 124 -17.10 18.27 2.58
N GLU A 125 -17.18 18.98 3.70
CA GLU A 125 -16.89 20.43 3.72
C GLU A 125 -15.41 20.74 3.49
N THR A 126 -14.51 19.86 3.96
CA THR A 126 -13.09 19.98 3.67
C THR A 126 -12.80 19.78 2.18
N ALA A 127 -13.36 18.74 1.58
CA ALA A 127 -13.22 18.44 0.16
C ALA A 127 -13.71 19.60 -0.71
N LYS A 128 -14.87 20.11 -0.41
CA LYS A 128 -15.47 21.27 -1.09
C LYS A 128 -14.57 22.51 -1.02
N ALA A 129 -14.05 22.83 0.16
CA ALA A 129 -13.17 23.97 0.35
C ALA A 129 -11.83 23.80 -0.40
N MET A 130 -11.22 22.61 -0.35
CA MET A 130 -9.99 22.31 -1.05
C MET A 130 -10.17 22.38 -2.59
N LYS A 131 -11.26 21.84 -3.13
CA LYS A 131 -11.59 21.92 -4.58
C LYS A 131 -11.85 23.35 -5.05
N LEU A 132 -12.24 24.30 -4.18
CA LEU A 132 -12.34 25.72 -4.53
C LEU A 132 -10.95 26.39 -4.67
N ILE A 133 -9.94 25.91 -3.96
CA ILE A 133 -8.56 26.40 -4.07
C ILE A 133 -7.88 25.82 -5.31
N ASP A 134 -7.97 24.50 -5.49
CA ASP A 134 -7.40 23.79 -6.63
C ASP A 134 -8.39 22.70 -7.13
N PRO A 135 -9.17 22.98 -8.17
CA PRO A 135 -10.13 22.01 -8.70
C PRO A 135 -9.48 20.79 -9.37
N SER A 136 -8.18 20.84 -9.62
CA SER A 136 -7.44 19.76 -10.31
C SER A 136 -6.94 18.64 -9.40
N ILE A 137 -7.05 18.80 -8.07
CA ILE A 137 -6.63 17.77 -7.12
C ILE A 137 -7.62 16.61 -7.11
N GLU A 138 -7.12 15.44 -6.76
CA GLU A 138 -7.89 14.24 -6.52
C GLU A 138 -7.95 13.97 -5.02
N LEU A 139 -9.12 13.58 -4.51
CA LEU A 139 -9.36 13.44 -3.08
C LEU A 139 -9.69 12.00 -2.70
N VAL A 140 -9.12 11.57 -1.59
CA VAL A 140 -9.33 10.26 -0.99
C VAL A 140 -10.11 10.44 0.32
N SER A 141 -11.31 9.85 0.41
CA SER A 141 -12.05 9.73 1.69
C SER A 141 -11.51 8.56 2.50
N CYS A 142 -11.36 8.70 3.82
CA CYS A 142 -11.03 7.54 4.64
C CYS A 142 -12.14 6.49 4.57
N GLY A 143 -11.78 5.28 4.19
CA GLY A 143 -12.57 4.07 4.39
C GLY A 143 -12.19 3.38 5.69
N SER A 144 -12.61 2.12 5.85
CA SER A 144 -12.31 1.32 7.03
C SER A 144 -10.82 1.02 7.16
N SER A 145 -10.31 1.13 8.38
CA SER A 145 -8.91 0.88 8.72
C SER A 145 -8.56 -0.61 8.86
N ALA A 146 -9.56 -1.51 8.76
CA ALA A 146 -9.40 -2.95 8.62
C ALA A 146 -10.74 -3.59 8.22
N LEU A 147 -10.69 -4.80 7.67
CA LEU A 147 -11.86 -5.61 7.31
C LEU A 147 -12.76 -5.93 8.52
N ASP A 148 -12.15 -6.16 9.68
CA ASP A 148 -12.83 -6.55 10.91
C ASP A 148 -13.33 -5.37 11.76
N MET A 149 -13.27 -4.16 11.24
CA MET A 149 -13.84 -2.99 11.94
C MET A 149 -15.35 -3.14 12.18
N PRO A 150 -15.84 -2.88 13.41
CA PRO A 150 -17.26 -3.03 13.73
C PRO A 150 -18.18 -2.15 12.89
N THR A 151 -17.65 -1.13 12.26
CA THR A 151 -18.37 -0.17 11.41
C THR A 151 -18.42 -0.57 9.95
N PHE A 152 -17.57 -1.54 9.53
CA PHE A 152 -17.52 -2.03 8.16
C PHE A 152 -18.77 -2.86 7.78
N PRO A 153 -19.33 -2.74 6.56
CA PRO A 153 -19.05 -1.74 5.50
C PRO A 153 -19.96 -0.49 5.57
N LYS A 154 -20.62 -0.26 6.71
CA LYS A 154 -21.50 0.89 6.90
C LYS A 154 -20.74 2.21 6.90
N TRP A 155 -19.48 2.19 7.37
CA TRP A 155 -18.60 3.36 7.33
C TRP A 155 -18.47 3.90 5.91
N GLU A 156 -18.12 3.06 4.94
CA GLU A 156 -17.97 3.44 3.54
C GLU A 156 -19.26 4.03 2.97
N SER A 157 -20.38 3.36 3.16
CA SER A 157 -21.65 3.82 2.62
C SER A 157 -22.06 5.18 3.18
N THR A 158 -21.92 5.39 4.50
CA THR A 158 -22.32 6.63 5.17
C THR A 158 -21.39 7.80 4.80
N THR A 159 -20.08 7.57 4.81
CA THR A 159 -19.10 8.62 4.50
C THR A 159 -19.17 9.01 3.02
N LEU A 160 -19.30 8.04 2.11
CA LEU A 160 -19.43 8.31 0.68
C LEU A 160 -20.76 8.97 0.31
N GLU A 161 -21.85 8.72 1.05
CA GLU A 161 -23.09 9.47 0.83
C GLU A 161 -22.91 10.99 1.04
N ASN A 162 -22.01 11.41 1.90
CA ASN A 162 -21.65 12.82 2.08
C ASN A 162 -20.63 13.29 1.02
N THR A 163 -19.58 12.53 0.79
CA THR A 163 -18.40 12.99 0.05
C THR A 163 -18.42 12.70 -1.46
N TYR A 164 -19.37 11.87 -1.95
CA TYR A 164 -19.42 11.35 -3.33
C TYR A 164 -19.16 12.41 -4.41
N ASP A 165 -19.72 13.61 -4.24
CA ASP A 165 -19.61 14.66 -5.28
C ASP A 165 -18.20 15.23 -5.42
N TYR A 166 -17.36 15.12 -4.38
CA TYR A 166 -16.06 15.77 -4.28
C TYR A 166 -14.87 14.80 -4.32
N VAL A 167 -15.03 13.56 -3.83
CA VAL A 167 -13.91 12.62 -3.74
C VAL A 167 -13.81 11.72 -4.97
N ASP A 168 -12.63 11.25 -5.26
CA ASP A 168 -12.30 10.40 -6.40
C ASP A 168 -12.04 8.96 -5.95
N TYR A 169 -11.61 8.81 -4.68
CA TYR A 169 -11.24 7.52 -4.09
C TYR A 169 -11.81 7.37 -2.66
N VAL A 170 -11.89 6.12 -2.23
CA VAL A 170 -12.02 5.72 -0.83
C VAL A 170 -10.79 4.91 -0.43
N SER A 171 -10.21 5.20 0.75
CA SER A 171 -9.05 4.43 1.22
C SER A 171 -9.46 3.09 1.83
N MET A 172 -8.52 2.18 1.88
CA MET A 172 -8.60 0.91 2.60
C MET A 172 -7.26 0.63 3.24
N HIS A 173 -7.28 0.05 4.45
CA HIS A 173 -6.08 -0.38 5.16
C HIS A 173 -6.23 -1.83 5.62
N GLN A 174 -5.16 -2.61 5.58
CA GLN A 174 -5.14 -3.95 6.17
C GLN A 174 -3.73 -4.42 6.45
N TYR A 175 -3.52 -4.95 7.64
CA TYR A 175 -2.30 -5.64 8.03
C TYR A 175 -2.60 -7.09 8.37
N TYR A 176 -1.68 -7.98 8.00
CA TYR A 176 -1.77 -9.42 8.27
C TYR A 176 -0.62 -9.88 9.15
N GLY A 177 -0.79 -11.01 9.85
CA GLY A 177 0.27 -11.57 10.68
C GLY A 177 0.02 -13.03 11.04
N ASN A 178 1.07 -13.86 10.95
CA ASN A 178 1.05 -15.26 11.32
C ASN A 178 1.23 -15.44 12.84
N ARG A 179 0.25 -15.01 13.63
CA ARG A 179 0.32 -15.08 15.10
C ARG A 179 0.12 -16.49 15.66
N ASP A 180 -0.52 -17.36 14.88
CA ASP A 180 -0.82 -18.75 15.28
C ASP A 180 0.25 -19.75 14.77
N ASP A 181 1.28 -19.26 14.05
CA ASP A 181 2.32 -20.03 13.39
C ASP A 181 1.76 -21.10 12.43
N ASP A 182 0.65 -20.76 11.74
CA ASP A 182 0.00 -21.57 10.70
C ASP A 182 0.24 -20.92 9.33
N THR A 183 1.27 -21.39 8.64
CA THR A 183 1.65 -20.83 7.33
C THR A 183 0.57 -21.04 6.27
N ALA A 184 -0.16 -22.18 6.30
CA ALA A 184 -1.20 -22.42 5.30
C ALA A 184 -2.35 -21.41 5.44
N ASP A 185 -2.83 -21.18 6.66
CA ASP A 185 -3.86 -20.21 6.96
C ASP A 185 -3.38 -18.76 6.69
N PHE A 186 -2.12 -18.48 7.03
CA PHE A 186 -1.51 -17.17 6.77
C PHE A 186 -1.44 -16.83 5.27
N LEU A 187 -1.08 -17.80 4.41
CA LEU A 187 -1.07 -17.58 2.97
C LEU A 187 -2.48 -17.44 2.37
N ALA A 188 -3.51 -17.90 3.07
CA ALA A 188 -4.90 -17.73 2.65
C ALA A 188 -5.44 -16.30 2.93
N CYS A 189 -4.79 -15.49 3.76
CA CYS A 189 -5.22 -14.10 4.07
C CYS A 189 -5.34 -13.18 2.83
N SER A 190 -4.74 -13.56 1.69
CA SER A 190 -4.97 -12.83 0.43
C SER A 190 -6.41 -12.95 -0.08
N ASP A 191 -7.14 -13.98 0.34
CA ASP A 191 -8.55 -14.17 0.00
C ASP A 191 -9.43 -13.20 0.80
N ASP A 192 -9.05 -12.89 2.06
CA ASP A 192 -9.67 -11.81 2.86
C ASP A 192 -9.47 -10.45 2.20
N MET A 193 -8.28 -10.21 1.66
CA MET A 193 -8.00 -8.97 0.90
C MET A 193 -8.90 -8.84 -0.33
N ASP A 194 -9.10 -9.93 -1.07
CA ASP A 194 -10.00 -9.98 -2.24
C ASP A 194 -11.44 -9.66 -1.83
N GLU A 195 -11.94 -10.29 -0.76
CA GLU A 195 -13.28 -10.05 -0.23
C GLU A 195 -13.45 -8.60 0.23
N PHE A 196 -12.48 -8.03 0.93
CA PHE A 196 -12.49 -6.65 1.38
C PHE A 196 -12.60 -5.70 0.18
N ILE A 197 -11.74 -5.83 -0.82
CA ILE A 197 -11.80 -5.01 -2.04
C ILE A 197 -13.16 -5.13 -2.72
N ARG A 198 -13.67 -6.34 -2.93
CA ARG A 198 -14.96 -6.57 -3.60
C ARG A 198 -16.12 -5.95 -2.83
N THR A 199 -16.11 -6.04 -1.52
CA THR A 199 -17.16 -5.46 -0.66
C THR A 199 -17.14 -3.93 -0.73
N VAL A 200 -15.97 -3.31 -0.70
CA VAL A 200 -15.84 -1.84 -0.85
C VAL A 200 -16.27 -1.39 -2.25
N ILE A 201 -15.88 -2.11 -3.31
CA ILE A 201 -16.34 -1.83 -4.69
C ILE A 201 -17.87 -1.85 -4.75
N ALA A 202 -18.51 -2.92 -4.22
CA ALA A 202 -19.96 -3.05 -4.22
C ALA A 202 -20.64 -1.91 -3.44
N THR A 203 -20.03 -1.46 -2.34
CA THR A 203 -20.52 -0.34 -1.54
C THR A 203 -20.40 0.99 -2.29
N CYS A 204 -19.29 1.23 -2.99
CA CYS A 204 -19.11 2.38 -3.86
C CYS A 204 -20.19 2.42 -4.97
N ASP A 205 -20.45 1.28 -5.60
CA ASP A 205 -21.44 1.15 -6.67
C ASP A 205 -22.87 1.33 -6.13
N TYR A 206 -23.15 0.86 -4.92
CA TYR A 206 -24.41 1.14 -4.23
C TYR A 206 -24.62 2.65 -4.01
N VAL A 207 -23.60 3.36 -3.49
CA VAL A 207 -23.69 4.80 -3.26
C VAL A 207 -23.85 5.56 -4.59
N LYS A 208 -23.08 5.18 -5.63
CA LYS A 208 -23.25 5.72 -6.97
C LYS A 208 -24.69 5.59 -7.47
N ALA A 209 -25.29 4.41 -7.35
CA ALA A 209 -26.66 4.16 -7.76
C ALA A 209 -27.66 4.98 -6.94
N LYS A 210 -27.50 5.04 -5.61
CA LYS A 210 -28.33 5.82 -4.68
C LYS A 210 -28.30 7.31 -5.01
N LYS A 211 -27.12 7.85 -5.29
CA LYS A 211 -26.89 9.25 -5.68
C LYS A 211 -27.29 9.53 -7.14
N ARG A 212 -27.61 8.50 -7.93
CA ARG A 212 -27.80 8.61 -9.38
C ARG A 212 -26.61 9.28 -10.07
N GLY A 213 -25.41 9.04 -9.52
CA GLY A 213 -24.15 9.57 -9.99
C GLY A 213 -23.65 8.88 -11.25
N LYS A 214 -22.68 9.50 -11.93
CA LYS A 214 -22.07 8.94 -13.17
C LYS A 214 -20.62 8.51 -12.97
N LYS A 215 -19.91 9.10 -11.99
CA LYS A 215 -18.51 8.76 -11.74
C LYS A 215 -18.41 7.51 -10.86
N ASP A 216 -17.38 6.72 -11.10
CA ASP A 216 -16.99 5.65 -10.18
C ASP A 216 -16.12 6.26 -9.07
N ILE A 217 -16.33 5.80 -7.83
CA ILE A 217 -15.37 6.00 -6.75
C ILE A 217 -14.43 4.82 -6.81
N ASN A 218 -13.15 5.11 -7.04
CA ASN A 218 -12.11 4.09 -7.10
C ASN A 218 -11.52 3.83 -5.70
N ILE A 219 -10.63 2.86 -5.60
CA ILE A 219 -9.99 2.48 -4.35
C ILE A 219 -8.56 3.01 -4.31
N SER A 220 -8.21 3.60 -3.17
CA SER A 220 -6.86 3.83 -2.71
C SER A 220 -6.56 2.82 -1.60
N PHE A 221 -5.95 1.70 -1.92
CA PHE A 221 -5.46 0.77 -0.91
C PHE A 221 -4.09 1.28 -0.44
N ASP A 222 -4.11 2.34 0.34
CA ASP A 222 -2.95 3.19 0.59
C ASP A 222 -2.19 2.84 1.86
N GLU A 223 -2.61 1.77 2.57
CA GLU A 223 -1.84 1.21 3.68
C GLU A 223 -2.09 -0.31 3.79
N TRP A 224 -1.08 -1.12 3.44
CA TRP A 224 -1.16 -2.58 3.53
C TRP A 224 0.24 -3.19 3.69
N ASN A 225 0.35 -4.25 4.48
CA ASN A 225 1.57 -5.05 4.63
C ASN A 225 1.31 -6.25 5.55
N VAL A 226 2.36 -7.01 5.81
CA VAL A 226 2.50 -7.87 6.99
C VAL A 226 3.04 -7.01 8.14
N TRP A 227 2.43 -7.15 9.33
CA TRP A 227 2.91 -6.47 10.53
C TRP A 227 2.49 -7.23 11.79
N PHE A 228 3.45 -7.87 12.45
CA PHE A 228 3.23 -8.55 13.72
C PHE A 228 4.53 -8.91 14.47
N HIS A 229 5.66 -8.94 13.77
CA HIS A 229 6.93 -9.41 14.38
C HIS A 229 7.45 -8.47 15.47
N SER A 230 7.27 -7.16 15.32
CA SER A 230 7.75 -6.14 16.25
C SER A 230 6.76 -5.80 17.36
N ASN A 231 5.50 -6.25 17.32
CA ASN A 231 4.41 -5.77 18.17
C ASN A 231 4.75 -5.74 19.68
N ALA A 232 5.38 -6.79 20.20
CA ALA A 232 5.75 -6.85 21.62
C ALA A 232 6.83 -5.83 22.01
N ALA A 233 7.79 -5.56 21.10
CA ALA A 233 8.82 -4.54 21.30
C ALA A 233 8.24 -3.13 21.19
N ASP A 234 7.33 -2.92 20.23
CA ASP A 234 6.63 -1.66 20.03
C ASP A 234 5.79 -1.29 21.27
N ASP A 235 5.06 -2.26 21.82
CA ASP A 235 4.30 -2.11 23.05
C ASP A 235 5.21 -1.75 24.24
N ASP A 236 6.35 -2.39 24.38
CA ASP A 236 7.31 -2.08 25.45
C ASP A 236 7.85 -0.65 25.33
N ILE A 237 8.23 -0.25 24.11
CA ILE A 237 8.73 1.12 23.84
C ILE A 237 7.65 2.15 24.16
N THR A 238 6.44 1.97 23.66
CA THR A 238 5.37 2.95 23.82
C THR A 238 4.88 3.06 25.27
N GLN A 239 4.87 1.97 26.03
CA GLN A 239 4.35 1.93 27.40
C GLN A 239 5.41 2.24 28.44
N ASN A 240 6.60 1.66 28.31
CA ASN A 240 7.65 1.71 29.34
C ASN A 240 8.77 2.71 29.03
N HIS A 241 8.98 3.03 27.72
CA HIS A 241 10.09 3.89 27.28
C HIS A 241 9.64 4.99 26.30
N PRO A 242 8.54 5.72 26.59
CA PRO A 242 8.00 6.73 25.69
C PRO A 242 8.91 7.96 25.55
N TRP A 243 8.61 8.79 24.56
CA TRP A 243 9.21 10.11 24.31
C TRP A 243 10.68 10.05 23.91
N GLN A 244 11.09 8.99 23.26
CA GLN A 244 12.41 8.90 22.64
C GLN A 244 12.38 9.55 21.24
N VAL A 245 13.54 10.03 20.82
CA VAL A 245 13.76 10.48 19.43
C VAL A 245 14.05 9.27 18.57
N ALA A 246 13.27 9.08 17.51
CA ALA A 246 13.40 7.99 16.55
C ALA A 246 13.64 6.61 17.23
N PRO A 247 12.73 6.16 18.12
CA PRO A 247 12.88 4.85 18.75
C PRO A 247 12.81 3.75 17.68
N PRO A 248 13.44 2.57 17.93
CA PRO A 248 13.39 1.44 17.00
C PRO A 248 12.03 0.74 17.06
N MET A 249 10.99 1.40 16.54
CA MET A 249 9.61 0.90 16.49
C MET A 249 9.23 0.46 15.10
N LEU A 250 8.34 -0.55 15.01
CA LEU A 250 7.82 -1.07 13.75
C LEU A 250 8.95 -1.64 12.85
N GLU A 251 10.03 -2.09 13.45
CA GLU A 251 11.17 -2.67 12.74
C GLU A 251 10.98 -4.18 12.55
N ASP A 252 9.92 -4.57 11.85
CA ASP A 252 9.64 -5.97 11.51
C ASP A 252 10.77 -6.58 10.69
N ILE A 253 11.16 -7.79 11.03
CA ILE A 253 12.11 -8.60 10.26
C ILE A 253 11.34 -9.69 9.52
N TYR A 254 11.27 -9.54 8.22
CA TYR A 254 10.43 -10.37 7.36
C TYR A 254 11.07 -11.69 6.97
N THR A 255 10.29 -12.74 7.09
CA THR A 255 10.64 -14.11 6.70
C THR A 255 10.29 -14.36 5.21
N PHE A 256 10.58 -15.55 4.72
CA PHE A 256 10.20 -15.93 3.36
C PHE A 256 8.67 -16.15 3.22
N GLU A 257 7.97 -16.66 4.25
CA GLU A 257 6.52 -16.77 4.19
C GLU A 257 5.83 -15.40 4.07
N ASP A 258 6.38 -14.35 4.71
CA ASP A 258 5.89 -12.98 4.55
C ASP A 258 6.02 -12.52 3.10
N ALA A 259 7.12 -12.86 2.43
CA ALA A 259 7.32 -12.53 1.02
C ALA A 259 6.30 -13.25 0.11
N LEU A 260 5.92 -14.48 0.42
CA LEU A 260 4.89 -15.21 -0.31
C LEU A 260 3.52 -14.52 -0.15
N LEU A 261 3.14 -14.13 1.08
CA LEU A 261 1.90 -13.40 1.30
C LEU A 261 1.90 -12.02 0.62
N VAL A 262 3.01 -11.28 0.68
CA VAL A 262 3.15 -10.00 -0.06
C VAL A 262 2.99 -10.23 -1.57
N GLY A 263 3.53 -11.32 -2.10
CA GLY A 263 3.34 -11.72 -3.50
C GLY A 263 1.86 -11.98 -3.84
N LEU A 264 1.15 -12.69 -2.98
CA LEU A 264 -0.30 -12.95 -3.10
C LEU A 264 -1.12 -11.66 -3.03
N MET A 265 -0.82 -10.77 -2.09
CA MET A 265 -1.47 -9.46 -2.00
C MET A 265 -1.26 -8.62 -3.27
N LEU A 266 -0.06 -8.63 -3.84
CA LEU A 266 0.23 -7.94 -5.10
C LEU A 266 -0.56 -8.54 -6.28
N ILE A 267 -0.71 -9.86 -6.34
CA ILE A 267 -1.57 -10.52 -7.33
C ILE A 267 -3.02 -10.06 -7.16
N THR A 268 -3.52 -10.03 -5.93
CA THR A 268 -4.89 -9.55 -5.62
C THR A 268 -5.09 -8.11 -6.07
N LEU A 269 -4.16 -7.21 -5.74
CA LEU A 269 -4.23 -5.80 -6.17
C LEU A 269 -4.22 -5.65 -7.70
N LEU A 270 -3.39 -6.45 -8.41
CA LEU A 270 -3.35 -6.45 -9.88
C LEU A 270 -4.65 -7.00 -10.48
N LYS A 271 -5.27 -8.02 -9.88
CA LYS A 271 -6.59 -8.54 -10.33
C LYS A 271 -7.68 -7.47 -10.27
N HIS A 272 -7.60 -6.55 -9.33
CA HIS A 272 -8.55 -5.46 -9.15
C HIS A 272 -8.09 -4.11 -9.73
N ALA A 273 -7.11 -4.09 -10.64
CA ALA A 273 -6.56 -2.86 -11.22
C ALA A 273 -7.58 -2.00 -11.99
N ASP A 274 -8.74 -2.55 -12.33
CA ASP A 274 -9.87 -1.80 -12.88
C ASP A 274 -10.46 -0.79 -11.88
N ARG A 275 -10.41 -1.08 -10.57
CA ARG A 275 -10.98 -0.24 -9.50
C ARG A 275 -9.93 0.20 -8.45
N VAL A 276 -8.91 -0.60 -8.17
CA VAL A 276 -7.79 -0.22 -7.30
C VAL A 276 -6.79 0.59 -8.13
N LYS A 277 -6.79 1.91 -7.96
CA LYS A 277 -5.94 2.84 -8.73
C LYS A 277 -4.71 3.29 -7.98
N ILE A 278 -4.71 3.16 -6.67
CA ILE A 278 -3.59 3.49 -5.79
C ILE A 278 -3.40 2.28 -4.87
N ALA A 279 -2.15 1.83 -4.72
CA ALA A 279 -1.77 0.77 -3.80
C ALA A 279 -0.40 1.10 -3.19
N CYS A 280 -0.38 1.47 -1.91
CA CYS A 280 0.85 1.89 -1.22
C CYS A 280 1.19 0.91 -0.11
N MET A 281 2.30 0.19 -0.27
CA MET A 281 2.83 -0.62 0.83
C MET A 281 3.29 0.28 1.97
N ALA A 282 2.91 0.00 3.18
CA ALA A 282 3.39 0.64 4.39
C ALA A 282 4.53 -0.19 4.99
N GLN A 283 5.78 0.29 5.01
CA GLN A 283 6.27 1.54 4.47
C GLN A 283 7.46 1.26 3.54
N LEU A 284 8.50 2.11 3.51
CA LEU A 284 9.59 1.92 2.55
C LEU A 284 10.92 1.57 3.19
N VAL A 285 11.33 2.28 4.25
CA VAL A 285 12.63 2.12 4.89
C VAL A 285 12.48 2.03 6.41
N ASN A 286 13.05 1.01 7.01
CA ASN A 286 13.13 0.69 8.44
C ASN A 286 11.78 0.36 9.11
N VAL A 287 10.75 1.11 8.87
CA VAL A 287 9.43 0.97 9.51
C VAL A 287 8.55 0.05 8.69
N ILE A 288 8.26 -1.17 9.18
CA ILE A 288 7.53 -2.25 8.47
C ILE A 288 7.89 -2.30 6.98
N ALA A 289 9.17 -2.37 6.67
CA ALA A 289 9.70 -1.93 5.39
C ALA A 289 10.44 -3.02 4.60
N PRO A 290 10.37 -2.98 3.27
CA PRO A 290 11.16 -3.87 2.41
C PRO A 290 12.66 -3.57 2.43
N ILE A 291 13.08 -2.39 2.91
CA ILE A 291 14.49 -1.97 2.99
C ILE A 291 14.82 -1.62 4.43
N MET A 292 15.90 -2.18 4.95
CA MET A 292 16.45 -1.85 6.26
C MET A 292 17.80 -1.18 6.13
N THR A 293 18.19 -0.40 7.14
CA THR A 293 19.49 0.24 7.23
C THR A 293 20.07 0.07 8.63
N ASP A 294 21.38 -0.11 8.71
CA ASP A 294 22.07 -0.05 10.00
C ASP A 294 22.07 1.36 10.58
N GLN A 295 22.00 1.47 11.90
CA GLN A 295 22.04 2.73 12.62
C GLN A 295 23.33 3.52 12.31
N GLY A 296 23.24 4.82 12.20
CA GLY A 296 24.40 5.70 12.01
C GLY A 296 24.98 5.73 10.59
N GLY A 297 24.23 5.29 9.57
CA GLY A 297 24.67 5.33 8.17
C GLY A 297 25.49 4.13 7.73
N GLY A 298 25.24 2.97 8.34
CA GLY A 298 25.84 1.69 7.97
C GLY A 298 25.27 1.08 6.67
N ALA A 299 25.25 -0.25 6.59
CA ALA A 299 24.74 -0.96 5.43
C ALA A 299 23.24 -0.75 5.24
N ALA A 300 22.78 -0.86 4.00
CA ALA A 300 21.38 -1.02 3.68
C ALA A 300 21.19 -2.39 3.03
N TRP A 301 20.10 -3.10 3.39
CA TRP A 301 19.81 -4.40 2.81
C TRP A 301 18.32 -4.54 2.47
N LYS A 302 18.04 -5.50 1.60
CA LYS A 302 16.69 -5.81 1.17
C LYS A 302 16.14 -6.95 2.02
N GLN A 303 14.98 -6.73 2.60
CA GLN A 303 14.22 -7.79 3.24
C GLN A 303 13.56 -8.70 2.20
N THR A 304 13.03 -9.83 2.62
CA THR A 304 12.43 -10.82 1.72
C THR A 304 11.27 -10.25 0.91
N ILE A 305 10.42 -9.41 1.51
CA ILE A 305 9.25 -8.77 0.88
C ILE A 305 9.62 -7.74 -0.21
N PHE A 306 10.89 -7.32 -0.28
CA PHE A 306 11.38 -6.39 -1.31
C PHE A 306 11.20 -6.96 -2.73
N TYR A 307 11.45 -8.25 -2.91
CA TYR A 307 11.54 -8.84 -4.25
C TYR A 307 10.18 -9.01 -4.95
N PRO A 308 9.12 -9.51 -4.30
CA PRO A 308 7.78 -9.53 -4.91
C PRO A 308 7.33 -8.13 -5.33
N PHE A 309 7.56 -7.12 -4.47
CA PHE A 309 7.23 -5.74 -4.79
C PHE A 309 8.06 -5.19 -5.96
N LEU A 310 9.37 -5.45 -5.99
CA LEU A 310 10.24 -5.10 -7.11
C LEU A 310 9.73 -5.69 -8.43
N HIS A 311 9.38 -6.97 -8.42
CA HIS A 311 8.89 -7.66 -9.61
C HIS A 311 7.57 -7.07 -10.10
N ALA A 312 6.59 -6.87 -9.21
CA ALA A 312 5.32 -6.25 -9.56
C ALA A 312 5.52 -4.81 -10.07
N SER A 313 6.34 -4.00 -9.41
CA SER A 313 6.65 -2.63 -9.84
C SER A 313 7.33 -2.57 -11.21
N LYS A 314 8.19 -3.54 -11.52
CA LYS A 314 8.99 -3.57 -12.74
C LYS A 314 8.27 -4.20 -13.92
N TYR A 315 7.53 -5.27 -13.68
CA TYR A 315 6.93 -6.11 -14.72
C TYR A 315 5.39 -6.09 -14.71
N GLY A 316 4.75 -5.59 -13.66
CA GLY A 316 3.30 -5.45 -13.54
C GLY A 316 2.75 -4.15 -14.15
N ARG A 317 3.39 -3.60 -15.19
CA ARG A 317 2.97 -2.36 -15.86
C ARG A 317 2.34 -2.67 -17.21
N GLY A 318 1.09 -2.28 -17.39
CA GLY A 318 0.32 -2.54 -18.60
C GLY A 318 -1.14 -2.80 -18.29
N VAL A 319 -1.74 -3.72 -19.01
CA VAL A 319 -3.13 -4.15 -18.84
C VAL A 319 -3.14 -5.45 -18.05
N ALA A 320 -3.76 -5.44 -16.88
CA ALA A 320 -3.99 -6.67 -16.11
C ALA A 320 -5.02 -7.54 -16.85
N LEU A 321 -4.63 -8.77 -17.12
CA LEU A 321 -5.48 -9.78 -17.74
C LEU A 321 -6.07 -10.66 -16.64
N MET A 322 -7.30 -11.12 -16.85
CA MET A 322 -7.98 -12.03 -15.94
C MET A 322 -7.87 -13.47 -16.50
N PRO A 323 -6.83 -14.24 -16.14
CA PRO A 323 -6.73 -15.62 -16.58
C PRO A 323 -7.83 -16.45 -15.92
N LEU A 324 -8.38 -17.40 -16.68
CA LEU A 324 -9.24 -18.42 -16.09
C LEU A 324 -8.33 -19.51 -15.47
N VAL A 325 -8.12 -19.41 -14.17
CA VAL A 325 -7.29 -20.38 -13.43
C VAL A 325 -8.16 -21.54 -12.95
N GLN A 326 -7.77 -22.77 -13.28
CA GLN A 326 -8.33 -24.02 -12.75
C GLN A 326 -7.24 -24.70 -11.94
N THR A 327 -7.45 -24.85 -10.66
CA THR A 327 -6.51 -25.44 -9.72
C THR A 327 -7.25 -26.27 -8.67
N THR A 328 -6.55 -27.14 -8.01
CA THR A 328 -7.03 -27.80 -6.79
C THR A 328 -7.21 -26.78 -5.67
N LYS A 329 -7.91 -27.20 -4.63
CA LYS A 329 -8.21 -26.36 -3.47
C LYS A 329 -8.03 -27.16 -2.20
N HIS A 330 -7.72 -26.48 -1.12
CA HIS A 330 -7.65 -27.05 0.22
C HIS A 330 -8.37 -26.15 1.23
N ASP A 331 -8.65 -26.68 2.40
CA ASP A 331 -9.15 -25.90 3.53
C ASP A 331 -8.01 -25.68 4.52
N THR A 332 -8.00 -24.52 5.17
CA THR A 332 -7.08 -24.17 6.25
C THR A 332 -7.84 -24.07 7.57
N ALA A 333 -7.20 -23.62 8.64
CA ALA A 333 -7.85 -23.50 9.93
C ALA A 333 -9.01 -22.50 9.94
N LYS A 334 -8.95 -21.44 9.11
CA LYS A 334 -9.92 -20.34 9.09
C LYS A 334 -10.54 -20.09 7.70
N HIS A 335 -9.97 -20.65 6.64
CA HIS A 335 -10.44 -20.41 5.28
C HIS A 335 -10.86 -21.72 4.60
N GLU A 336 -11.95 -21.70 3.84
CA GLU A 336 -12.45 -22.81 3.04
C GLU A 336 -12.20 -22.59 1.55
N ASN A 337 -11.95 -23.68 0.81
CA ASN A 337 -11.80 -23.64 -0.65
C ASN A 337 -10.65 -22.75 -1.16
N VAL A 338 -9.57 -22.62 -0.40
CA VAL A 338 -8.36 -21.89 -0.78
C VAL A 338 -7.74 -22.48 -2.03
N THR A 339 -7.50 -21.70 -3.07
CA THR A 339 -6.88 -22.17 -4.32
C THR A 339 -5.40 -22.49 -4.11
N ASP A 340 -4.91 -23.61 -4.63
CA ASP A 340 -3.50 -23.98 -4.49
C ASP A 340 -2.56 -23.06 -5.27
N VAL A 341 -3.03 -22.53 -6.40
CA VAL A 341 -2.28 -21.58 -7.22
C VAL A 341 -3.08 -20.29 -7.39
N GLU A 342 -2.49 -19.17 -7.00
CA GLU A 342 -2.95 -17.83 -7.33
C GLU A 342 -2.11 -17.24 -8.45
N SER A 343 -2.75 -16.58 -9.42
CA SER A 343 -2.04 -16.03 -10.58
C SER A 343 -2.77 -14.83 -11.18
N VAL A 344 -1.98 -13.92 -11.75
CA VAL A 344 -2.42 -12.81 -12.60
C VAL A 344 -1.45 -12.64 -13.76
N ALA A 345 -1.93 -12.19 -14.91
CA ALA A 345 -1.08 -11.86 -16.03
C ALA A 345 -1.19 -10.36 -16.34
N VAL A 346 -0.09 -9.76 -16.78
CA VAL A 346 -0.04 -8.35 -17.18
C VAL A 346 0.58 -8.25 -18.57
N TYR A 347 -0.12 -7.62 -19.48
CA TYR A 347 0.35 -7.36 -20.84
C TYR A 347 0.78 -5.91 -21.00
N ASN A 348 2.05 -5.71 -21.36
CA ASN A 348 2.61 -4.41 -21.74
C ASN A 348 2.59 -4.27 -23.25
N GLU A 349 1.66 -3.49 -23.76
CA GLU A 349 1.49 -3.31 -25.22
C GLU A 349 2.67 -2.58 -25.87
N GLU A 350 3.26 -1.61 -25.17
CA GLU A 350 4.38 -0.82 -25.73
C GLU A 350 5.65 -1.67 -25.91
N LYS A 351 5.86 -2.65 -25.02
CA LYS A 351 7.02 -3.52 -25.04
C LYS A 351 6.77 -4.87 -25.70
N GLU A 352 5.51 -5.15 -26.03
CA GLU A 352 5.03 -6.46 -26.46
C GLU A 352 5.49 -7.59 -25.49
N GLU A 353 5.36 -7.33 -24.18
CA GLU A 353 5.74 -8.24 -23.09
C GLU A 353 4.49 -8.73 -22.34
N LEU A 354 4.46 -10.03 -22.04
CA LEU A 354 3.49 -10.65 -21.14
C LEU A 354 4.23 -11.15 -19.90
N THR A 355 3.78 -10.73 -18.72
CA THR A 355 4.31 -11.24 -17.45
C THR A 355 3.20 -11.96 -16.70
N ILE A 356 3.48 -13.18 -16.25
CA ILE A 356 2.60 -13.98 -15.40
C ILE A 356 3.24 -14.02 -14.01
N PHE A 357 2.52 -13.55 -13.02
CA PHE A 357 2.85 -13.71 -11.61
C PHE A 357 2.05 -14.88 -11.06
N ALA A 358 2.69 -15.78 -10.34
CA ALA A 358 2.02 -16.92 -9.73
C ALA A 358 2.64 -17.28 -8.37
N VAL A 359 1.80 -17.67 -7.43
CA VAL A 359 2.20 -18.29 -6.16
C VAL A 359 1.61 -19.67 -6.09
N ASN A 360 2.45 -20.68 -5.87
CA ASN A 360 2.03 -21.96 -5.39
C ASN A 360 1.94 -21.89 -3.85
N ARG A 361 0.72 -22.00 -3.30
CA ARG A 361 0.45 -21.91 -1.85
C ARG A 361 0.59 -23.23 -1.11
N THR A 362 0.74 -24.37 -1.84
CA THR A 362 0.92 -25.67 -1.19
C THR A 362 2.29 -25.74 -0.52
N LEU A 363 2.32 -26.32 0.68
CA LEU A 363 3.56 -26.46 1.46
C LEU A 363 4.30 -27.77 1.17
N GLU A 364 3.67 -28.70 0.46
CA GLU A 364 4.19 -30.05 0.25
C GLU A 364 4.41 -30.39 -1.22
N ASP A 365 3.60 -29.87 -2.14
CA ASP A 365 3.54 -30.32 -3.52
C ASP A 365 4.02 -29.26 -4.53
N ASP A 366 4.85 -29.69 -5.48
CA ASP A 366 5.11 -28.93 -6.70
C ASP A 366 3.91 -29.05 -7.64
N ILE A 367 3.56 -27.98 -8.34
CA ILE A 367 2.42 -27.94 -9.25
C ILE A 367 2.88 -27.63 -10.68
N GLU A 368 2.44 -28.43 -11.63
CA GLU A 368 2.60 -28.14 -13.05
C GLU A 368 1.47 -27.22 -13.52
N LEU A 369 1.82 -25.97 -13.84
CA LEU A 369 0.92 -24.97 -14.40
C LEU A 369 0.95 -25.04 -15.92
N THR A 370 -0.17 -25.42 -16.54
CA THR A 370 -0.36 -25.36 -18.00
C THR A 370 -1.06 -24.06 -18.36
N THR A 371 -0.43 -23.24 -19.20
CA THR A 371 -0.95 -21.94 -19.65
C THR A 371 -1.25 -22.01 -21.14
N ASP A 372 -2.51 -21.77 -21.51
CA ASP A 372 -2.94 -21.62 -22.89
C ASP A 372 -2.78 -20.17 -23.32
N LEU A 373 -1.88 -19.92 -24.26
CA LEU A 373 -1.50 -18.59 -24.76
C LEU A 373 -2.25 -18.22 -26.06
N ARG A 374 -3.48 -18.71 -26.23
CA ARG A 374 -4.31 -18.31 -27.38
C ARG A 374 -4.47 -16.79 -27.48
N GLY A 375 -4.26 -16.25 -28.68
CA GLY A 375 -4.24 -14.81 -28.92
C GLY A 375 -2.90 -14.14 -28.64
N MET A 376 -1.89 -14.89 -28.22
CA MET A 376 -0.51 -14.44 -27.98
C MET A 376 0.47 -15.11 -28.95
N GLU A 377 0.07 -15.21 -30.24
CA GLU A 377 0.92 -15.84 -31.26
C GLU A 377 2.21 -15.06 -31.46
N GLY A 378 3.32 -15.77 -31.55
CA GLY A 378 4.66 -15.19 -31.72
C GLY A 378 5.37 -14.84 -30.42
N PHE A 379 4.69 -14.97 -29.26
CA PHE A 379 5.37 -14.84 -27.97
C PHE A 379 6.30 -16.02 -27.70
N HIS A 380 7.45 -15.73 -27.09
CA HIS A 380 8.41 -16.73 -26.65
C HIS A 380 8.82 -16.48 -25.19
N LEU A 381 9.22 -17.52 -24.50
CA LEU A 381 9.69 -17.45 -23.12
C LEU A 381 11.02 -16.68 -23.06
N VAL A 382 11.04 -15.62 -22.24
CA VAL A 382 12.24 -14.84 -21.95
C VAL A 382 12.96 -15.39 -20.73
N GLU A 383 12.22 -15.51 -19.60
CA GLU A 383 12.79 -16.00 -18.34
C GLU A 383 11.69 -16.49 -17.39
N HIS A 384 12.09 -17.35 -16.47
CA HIS A 384 11.30 -17.74 -15.32
C HIS A 384 12.11 -17.43 -14.05
N ILE A 385 11.65 -16.45 -13.26
CA ILE A 385 12.26 -16.04 -12.00
C ILE A 385 11.48 -16.68 -10.85
N VAL A 386 12.17 -17.26 -9.89
CA VAL A 386 11.57 -17.97 -8.75
C VAL A 386 12.20 -17.48 -7.45
N MET A 387 11.37 -17.34 -6.42
CA MET A 387 11.78 -17.37 -5.02
C MET A 387 11.18 -18.61 -4.38
N GLU A 388 12.02 -19.48 -3.87
CA GLU A 388 11.66 -20.72 -3.19
C GLU A 388 12.75 -21.08 -2.19
N GLU A 389 12.36 -21.49 -1.00
CA GLU A 389 13.29 -21.93 0.05
C GLU A 389 12.64 -23.07 0.84
N SER A 390 13.45 -23.99 1.34
CA SER A 390 12.94 -25.12 2.14
C SER A 390 12.54 -24.72 3.57
N ASP A 391 13.10 -23.63 4.07
CA ASP A 391 12.77 -23.05 5.36
C ASP A 391 12.07 -21.71 5.15
N LEU A 392 10.78 -21.69 5.43
CA LEU A 392 9.93 -20.52 5.24
C LEU A 392 10.20 -19.39 6.23
N LYS A 393 10.94 -19.66 7.29
CA LYS A 393 11.31 -18.67 8.33
C LYS A 393 12.67 -18.01 8.06
N LEU A 394 13.30 -18.27 6.92
CA LEU A 394 14.53 -17.60 6.52
C LEU A 394 14.31 -16.09 6.35
N VAL A 395 15.29 -15.32 6.80
CA VAL A 395 15.31 -13.85 6.72
C VAL A 395 16.57 -13.36 6.00
N ASN A 396 16.50 -12.15 5.46
CA ASN A 396 17.66 -11.42 4.97
C ASN A 396 18.18 -10.45 6.05
N SER A 397 19.47 -10.16 6.03
CA SER A 397 20.14 -9.27 6.97
C SER A 397 21.18 -8.39 6.30
N SER A 398 21.77 -7.45 7.03
CA SER A 398 22.92 -6.64 6.56
C SER A 398 24.16 -7.46 6.20
N TYR A 399 24.26 -8.68 6.72
CA TYR A 399 25.42 -9.57 6.51
C TYR A 399 25.19 -10.56 5.38
N GLU A 400 23.94 -10.97 5.13
CA GLU A 400 23.63 -12.03 4.18
C GLU A 400 22.18 -11.90 3.68
N GLU A 401 22.01 -11.81 2.34
CA GLU A 401 20.72 -11.94 1.66
C GLU A 401 20.54 -13.42 1.24
N LYS A 402 19.88 -14.23 2.07
CA LYS A 402 19.64 -15.67 1.84
C LYS A 402 18.51 -15.91 0.84
N VAL A 403 17.43 -15.17 1.01
CA VAL A 403 16.22 -15.28 0.21
C VAL A 403 16.30 -14.27 -0.93
N VAL A 404 16.67 -14.75 -2.11
CA VAL A 404 16.85 -13.92 -3.32
C VAL A 404 16.22 -14.61 -4.53
N PRO A 405 15.72 -13.87 -5.52
CA PRO A 405 15.18 -14.45 -6.75
C PRO A 405 16.29 -15.13 -7.57
N LYS A 406 15.94 -16.26 -8.17
CA LYS A 406 16.80 -17.08 -9.03
C LYS A 406 16.12 -17.30 -10.39
N THR A 407 16.84 -17.17 -11.49
CA THR A 407 16.34 -17.58 -12.81
C THR A 407 16.48 -19.09 -12.96
N VAL A 408 15.39 -19.74 -13.38
CA VAL A 408 15.33 -21.19 -13.52
C VAL A 408 14.88 -21.58 -14.93
N ASN A 409 15.14 -22.83 -15.32
CA ASN A 409 14.68 -23.40 -16.59
C ASN A 409 13.60 -24.48 -16.34
N ARG A 410 12.43 -24.03 -15.82
CA ARG A 410 11.30 -24.91 -15.48
C ARG A 410 10.05 -24.62 -16.30
N SER A 411 10.17 -23.77 -17.33
CA SER A 411 9.07 -23.46 -18.25
C SER A 411 9.42 -23.91 -19.65
N LYS A 412 8.45 -24.49 -20.37
CA LYS A 412 8.59 -24.95 -21.76
C LYS A 412 7.39 -24.50 -22.56
N MET A 413 7.62 -24.14 -23.83
CA MET A 413 6.56 -23.77 -24.76
C MET A 413 6.49 -24.79 -25.91
N ASP A 414 5.27 -25.20 -26.24
CA ASP A 414 4.97 -26.05 -27.39
C ASP A 414 3.62 -25.64 -27.99
N GLY A 415 3.63 -25.18 -29.24
CA GLY A 415 2.43 -24.87 -30.03
C GLY A 415 1.43 -23.88 -29.38
N GLY A 416 1.91 -22.91 -28.60
CA GLY A 416 1.05 -21.92 -27.92
C GLY A 416 0.58 -22.36 -26.52
N ILE A 417 1.01 -23.52 -26.08
CA ILE A 417 0.85 -24.00 -24.71
C ILE A 417 2.18 -23.86 -23.98
N MET A 418 2.15 -23.27 -22.80
CA MET A 418 3.29 -23.20 -21.90
C MET A 418 3.05 -24.11 -20.70
N THR A 419 4.04 -24.94 -20.37
CA THR A 419 4.04 -25.75 -19.15
C THR A 419 5.14 -25.26 -18.23
N THR A 420 4.80 -24.97 -16.98
CA THR A 420 5.71 -24.43 -15.97
C THR A 420 5.60 -25.22 -14.68
N LEU A 421 6.71 -25.72 -14.16
CA LEU A 421 6.74 -26.32 -12.83
C LEU A 421 6.93 -25.23 -11.76
N LEU A 422 5.92 -25.06 -10.93
CA LEU A 422 5.92 -24.19 -9.75
C LEU A 422 6.31 -25.03 -8.54
N GLY A 423 7.46 -24.73 -7.93
CA GLY A 423 7.85 -25.39 -6.69
C GLY A 423 6.84 -25.11 -5.57
N LYS A 424 6.77 -25.99 -4.59
CA LYS A 424 5.95 -25.75 -3.38
C LYS A 424 6.35 -24.46 -2.69
N ALA A 425 5.40 -23.77 -2.08
CA ALA A 425 5.61 -22.52 -1.36
C ALA A 425 6.54 -21.57 -2.13
N SER A 426 6.16 -21.18 -3.36
CA SER A 426 7.03 -20.40 -4.24
C SER A 426 6.34 -19.18 -4.86
N TRP A 427 7.10 -18.09 -4.99
CA TRP A 427 6.77 -16.94 -5.83
C TRP A 427 7.42 -17.09 -7.20
N ASN A 428 6.63 -16.93 -8.26
CA ASN A 428 7.07 -17.14 -9.63
C ASN A 428 6.74 -15.94 -10.51
N VAL A 429 7.68 -15.55 -11.36
CA VAL A 429 7.51 -14.52 -12.40
C VAL A 429 7.95 -15.10 -13.73
N ILE A 430 7.00 -15.31 -14.62
CA ILE A 430 7.23 -15.91 -15.95
C ILE A 430 7.06 -14.80 -16.98
N ARG A 431 8.12 -14.51 -17.74
CA ARG A 431 8.13 -13.43 -18.70
C ARG A 431 8.22 -13.95 -20.12
N LEU A 432 7.35 -13.44 -20.96
CA LEU A 432 7.31 -13.71 -22.39
C LEU A 432 7.40 -12.40 -23.15
N SER A 433 7.98 -12.43 -24.32
CA SER A 433 7.96 -11.31 -25.26
C SER A 433 7.72 -11.80 -26.69
N LYS A 434 7.24 -10.91 -27.53
CA LYS A 434 7.04 -11.19 -28.94
C LYS A 434 8.29 -10.97 -29.77
#